data_3d869e2982ab4dc43fbf60190756408b
#
_entry.id   3d869e2982ab4dc43fbf60190756408b
#
_cell.length_a   1.000
_cell.length_b   1.000
_cell.length_c   1.000
_cell.angle_alpha   90.00
_cell.angle_beta   90.00
_cell.angle_gamma   90.00
#
_symmetry.space_group_name_H-M   'P 1'
#
loop_
_entity.id
_entity.type
_entity.pdbx_description
1 polymer ?
#
loop_
_entity_poly.entity_id
_entity_poly.type
_entity_poly.pdbx_seq_one_letter_code
_entity_poly.pdbx_strand_id
1 'polypeptide(L)'
;LPISYEHVLTNAGVCFLHNEHVCMNIRGTEFTFYGLELPEEYYRKPFSPYPDRQDMRELIGKPSGDGISVLLAHNPKYGDVYFEWGADFIFSGHYHGGILRFNEHHGLTCPQYLLFPLYCCGDFHRQEQHMIVSAGLGEHTIPVRIHNPRELILAELVPDEGGPGGNTAQKTGGDS
;
A
#
# COMPACT_ATOMS: atom_id res chain seq x y z
N LEU A 1 -0.34 9.20 -14.47
CA LEU A 1 -0.68 10.64 -14.44
C LEU A 1 -0.26 11.31 -15.76
N PRO A 2 -0.96 12.34 -16.28
CA PRO A 2 -0.45 13.11 -17.40
C PRO A 2 0.89 13.77 -17.04
N ILE A 3 1.85 13.76 -17.96
CA ILE A 3 3.22 14.29 -17.78
C ILE A 3 3.20 15.73 -17.21
N SER A 4 2.21 16.55 -17.63
CA SER A 4 2.03 17.91 -17.11
C SER A 4 1.70 17.95 -15.61
N TYR A 5 0.98 16.96 -15.10
CA TYR A 5 0.61 16.88 -13.68
C TYR A 5 1.79 16.43 -12.81
N GLU A 6 2.53 15.43 -13.24
CA GLU A 6 3.76 14.99 -12.56
C GLU A 6 4.78 16.14 -12.48
N HIS A 7 4.97 16.89 -13.57
CA HIS A 7 5.88 18.03 -13.59
C HIS A 7 5.50 19.10 -12.55
N VAL A 8 4.19 19.41 -12.41
CA VAL A 8 3.70 20.36 -11.39
C VAL A 8 4.00 19.86 -9.98
N LEU A 9 3.75 18.59 -9.71
CA LEU A 9 3.99 17.99 -8.40
C LEU A 9 5.48 17.87 -8.07
N THR A 10 6.31 17.50 -9.05
CA THR A 10 7.77 17.47 -8.88
C THR A 10 8.32 18.86 -8.55
N ASN A 11 7.85 19.91 -9.21
CA ASN A 11 8.21 21.28 -8.89
C ASN A 11 7.75 21.72 -7.49
N ALA A 12 6.72 21.08 -6.95
CA ALA A 12 6.25 21.26 -5.58
C ALA A 12 6.99 20.39 -4.56
N GLY A 13 8.00 19.62 -4.98
CA GLY A 13 8.83 18.78 -4.11
C GLY A 13 8.37 17.33 -3.95
N VAL A 14 7.41 16.88 -4.76
CA VAL A 14 7.00 15.45 -4.76
C VAL A 14 8.03 14.63 -5.52
N CYS A 15 8.51 13.56 -4.91
CA CYS A 15 9.39 12.58 -5.53
C CYS A 15 8.54 11.43 -6.09
N PHE A 16 8.59 11.22 -7.41
CA PHE A 16 7.99 10.07 -8.07
C PHE A 16 9.02 8.95 -8.19
N LEU A 17 8.59 7.72 -7.93
CA LEU A 17 9.43 6.52 -7.99
C LEU A 17 8.81 5.56 -9.01
N HIS A 18 9.37 5.52 -10.22
CA HIS A 18 8.93 4.67 -11.34
C HIS A 18 9.80 3.40 -11.43
N ASN A 19 9.49 2.39 -10.62
CA ASN A 19 10.33 1.21 -10.39
C ASN A 19 11.74 1.61 -9.91
N GLU A 20 11.79 2.61 -9.04
CA GLU A 20 12.99 3.19 -8.46
C GLU A 20 12.91 3.16 -6.94
N HIS A 21 14.01 3.47 -6.29
CA HIS A 21 14.04 3.63 -4.84
C HIS A 21 14.84 4.87 -4.43
N VAL A 22 14.56 5.36 -3.23
CA VAL A 22 15.28 6.44 -2.58
C VAL A 22 15.58 6.08 -1.14
N CYS A 23 16.82 6.34 -0.71
CA CYS A 23 17.26 6.15 0.68
C CYS A 23 17.19 7.49 1.42
N MET A 24 16.66 7.46 2.63
CA MET A 24 16.56 8.64 3.51
C MET A 24 16.97 8.27 4.93
N ASN A 25 17.82 9.09 5.54
CA ASN A 25 18.09 8.97 6.98
C ASN A 25 17.11 9.87 7.75
N ILE A 26 16.25 9.23 8.55
CA ILE A 26 15.25 9.93 9.35
C ILE A 26 15.54 9.66 10.82
N ARG A 27 16.00 10.68 11.54
CA ARG A 27 16.35 10.60 12.98
C ARG A 27 17.35 9.50 13.31
N GLY A 28 18.30 9.24 12.42
CA GLY A 28 19.35 8.23 12.61
C GLY A 28 18.99 6.82 12.10
N THR A 29 17.75 6.60 11.68
CA THR A 29 17.31 5.34 11.05
C THR A 29 17.30 5.50 9.54
N GLU A 30 17.87 4.54 8.83
CA GLU A 30 17.83 4.49 7.37
C GLU A 30 16.52 3.88 6.89
N PHE A 31 15.85 4.60 6.00
CA PHE A 31 14.65 4.16 5.30
C PHE A 31 14.94 4.07 3.81
N THR A 32 14.54 2.97 3.19
CA THR A 32 14.56 2.84 1.73
C THR A 32 13.13 2.72 1.22
N PHE A 33 12.68 3.74 0.48
CA PHE A 33 11.36 3.76 -0.13
C PHE A 33 11.45 3.24 -1.56
N TYR A 34 10.65 2.24 -1.89
CA TYR A 34 10.54 1.64 -3.21
C TYR A 34 9.19 1.99 -3.83
N GLY A 35 9.17 2.51 -5.05
CA GLY A 35 7.95 2.70 -5.84
C GLY A 35 7.78 1.56 -6.83
N LEU A 36 6.68 0.82 -6.75
CA LEU A 36 6.38 -0.28 -7.66
C LEU A 36 5.31 0.12 -8.68
N GLU A 37 5.68 0.08 -9.95
CA GLU A 37 4.78 0.15 -11.09
C GLU A 37 4.75 -1.19 -11.82
N LEU A 38 3.65 -1.91 -11.63
CA LEU A 38 3.43 -3.15 -12.37
C LEU A 38 3.03 -2.85 -13.83
N PRO A 39 3.49 -3.63 -14.83
CA PRO A 39 3.04 -3.54 -16.20
C PRO A 39 1.52 -3.63 -16.34
N GLU A 40 0.97 -3.01 -17.40
CA GLU A 40 -0.47 -2.90 -17.62
C GLU A 40 -1.19 -4.25 -17.63
N GLU A 41 -0.51 -5.32 -18.02
CA GLU A 41 -1.05 -6.68 -18.06
C GLU A 41 -1.52 -7.18 -16.69
N TYR A 42 -0.91 -6.73 -15.60
CA TYR A 42 -1.33 -7.05 -14.23
C TYR A 42 -2.63 -6.36 -13.80
N TYR A 43 -3.09 -5.38 -14.58
CA TYR A 43 -4.37 -4.68 -14.34
C TYR A 43 -5.49 -5.16 -15.26
N ARG A 44 -5.24 -6.08 -16.20
CA ARG A 44 -6.25 -6.59 -17.14
C ARG A 44 -7.35 -7.36 -16.42
N LYS A 45 -8.55 -7.23 -16.95
CA LYS A 45 -9.77 -7.90 -16.45
C LYS A 45 -10.23 -8.92 -17.49
N PRO A 46 -10.83 -10.05 -17.09
CA PRO A 46 -10.97 -10.58 -15.74
C PRO A 46 -9.73 -11.32 -15.23
N PHE A 47 -8.83 -11.72 -16.12
CA PHE A 47 -7.66 -12.54 -15.81
C PHE A 47 -6.39 -11.72 -16.04
N SER A 48 -5.70 -11.40 -14.96
CA SER A 48 -4.36 -10.84 -14.99
C SER A 48 -3.34 -11.87 -14.51
N PRO A 49 -2.11 -11.86 -15.03
CA PRO A 49 -1.04 -12.66 -14.47
C PRO A 49 -0.85 -12.33 -12.98
N TYR A 50 -0.19 -13.21 -12.27
CA TYR A 50 0.19 -13.00 -10.88
C TYR A 50 1.70 -12.88 -10.83
N PRO A 51 2.27 -11.75 -10.40
CA PRO A 51 3.70 -11.60 -10.31
C PRO A 51 4.26 -12.56 -9.25
N ASP A 52 5.50 -12.93 -9.40
CA ASP A 52 6.23 -13.67 -8.37
C ASP A 52 7.34 -12.80 -7.74
N ARG A 53 8.06 -13.38 -6.80
CA ARG A 53 9.17 -12.70 -6.12
C ARG A 53 10.30 -12.32 -7.09
N GLN A 54 10.47 -13.07 -8.18
CA GLN A 54 11.49 -12.79 -9.18
C GLN A 54 11.11 -11.59 -10.04
N ASP A 55 9.84 -11.47 -10.43
CA ASP A 55 9.31 -10.29 -11.14
C ASP A 55 9.53 -9.01 -10.31
N MET A 56 9.28 -9.08 -8.98
CA MET A 56 9.53 -7.95 -8.08
C MET A 56 11.02 -7.55 -8.08
N ARG A 57 11.91 -8.54 -8.05
CA ARG A 57 13.36 -8.28 -8.06
C ARG A 57 13.85 -7.70 -9.37
N GLU A 58 13.24 -8.07 -10.49
CA GLU A 58 13.56 -7.52 -11.81
C GLU A 58 13.07 -6.07 -11.94
N LEU A 59 11.92 -5.73 -11.35
CA LEU A 59 11.35 -4.40 -11.42
C LEU A 59 12.02 -3.41 -10.46
N ILE A 60 12.20 -3.79 -9.20
CA ILE A 60 12.63 -2.84 -8.13
C ILE A 60 13.86 -3.32 -7.33
N GLY A 61 14.50 -4.42 -7.75
CA GLY A 61 15.64 -4.98 -7.04
C GLY A 61 15.26 -5.80 -5.81
N LYS A 62 16.22 -6.01 -4.91
CA LYS A 62 15.99 -6.64 -3.60
C LYS A 62 15.74 -5.57 -2.56
N PRO A 63 14.96 -5.86 -1.50
CA PRO A 63 14.86 -4.94 -0.38
C PRO A 63 16.24 -4.70 0.24
N SER A 64 16.45 -3.51 0.79
CA SER A 64 17.67 -3.18 1.52
C SER A 64 17.82 -4.16 2.71
N GLY A 65 19.02 -4.66 2.92
CA GLY A 65 19.34 -5.47 4.09
C GLY A 65 19.65 -4.64 5.33
N ASP A 66 19.84 -3.34 5.13
CA ASP A 66 20.16 -2.37 6.19
C ASP A 66 19.03 -1.35 6.30
N GLY A 67 18.50 -1.14 7.52
CA GLY A 67 17.42 -0.20 7.78
C GLY A 67 16.02 -0.75 7.48
N ILE A 68 15.06 0.15 7.28
CA ILE A 68 13.64 -0.14 7.09
C ILE A 68 13.27 0.01 5.62
N SER A 69 12.72 -1.04 5.03
CA SER A 69 12.23 -1.05 3.65
C SER A 69 10.73 -0.74 3.58
N VAL A 70 10.38 0.29 2.82
CA VAL A 70 9.01 0.76 2.62
C VAL A 70 8.62 0.59 1.16
N LEU A 71 7.61 -0.23 0.89
CA LEU A 71 7.09 -0.46 -0.46
C LEU A 71 5.82 0.36 -0.71
N LEU A 72 5.84 1.19 -1.73
CA LEU A 72 4.69 1.93 -2.25
C LEU A 72 4.15 1.16 -3.46
N ALA A 73 3.07 0.39 -3.27
CA ALA A 73 2.50 -0.48 -4.29
C ALA A 73 0.98 -0.25 -4.38
N HIS A 74 0.52 0.35 -5.47
CA HIS A 74 -0.87 0.81 -5.58
C HIS A 74 -1.90 -0.31 -5.47
N ASN A 75 -1.65 -1.49 -6.07
CA ASN A 75 -2.63 -2.58 -6.16
C ASN A 75 -2.44 -3.63 -5.06
N PRO A 76 -3.33 -3.73 -4.05
CA PRO A 76 -3.20 -4.65 -2.94
C PRO A 76 -3.46 -6.13 -3.32
N LYS A 77 -3.93 -6.41 -4.54
CA LYS A 77 -4.17 -7.77 -5.04
C LYS A 77 -2.98 -8.70 -4.84
N TYR A 78 -1.80 -8.16 -4.96
CA TYR A 78 -0.53 -8.89 -4.93
C TYR A 78 0.18 -8.82 -3.57
N GLY A 79 -0.54 -8.55 -2.50
CA GLY A 79 0.00 -8.39 -1.15
C GLY A 79 0.86 -9.55 -0.68
N ASP A 80 0.49 -10.81 -1.02
CA ASP A 80 1.31 -11.98 -0.70
C ASP A 80 2.71 -11.88 -1.28
N VAL A 81 2.83 -11.46 -2.54
CA VAL A 81 4.12 -11.29 -3.21
C VAL A 81 4.92 -10.14 -2.60
N TYR A 82 4.26 -9.09 -2.17
CA TYR A 82 4.92 -7.96 -1.51
C TYR A 82 5.54 -8.37 -0.16
N PHE A 83 4.81 -9.16 0.62
CA PHE A 83 5.35 -9.77 1.84
C PHE A 83 6.51 -10.74 1.53
N GLU A 84 6.38 -11.59 0.51
CA GLU A 84 7.44 -12.51 0.08
C GLU A 84 8.68 -11.80 -0.47
N TRP A 85 8.50 -10.64 -1.11
CA TRP A 85 9.61 -9.81 -1.55
C TRP A 85 10.43 -9.32 -0.38
N GLY A 86 9.79 -8.96 0.74
CA GLY A 86 10.43 -8.71 2.03
C GLY A 86 10.41 -7.24 2.48
N ALA A 87 9.40 -6.45 2.09
CA ALA A 87 9.22 -5.12 2.65
C ALA A 87 8.80 -5.19 4.12
N ASP A 88 9.31 -4.27 4.95
CA ASP A 88 8.88 -4.12 6.34
C ASP A 88 7.51 -3.43 6.41
N PHE A 89 7.33 -2.39 5.60
CA PHE A 89 6.07 -1.67 5.47
C PHE A 89 5.63 -1.61 4.00
N ILE A 90 4.34 -1.85 3.76
CA ILE A 90 3.71 -1.81 2.44
C ILE A 90 2.54 -0.84 2.51
N PHE A 91 2.49 0.13 1.61
CA PHE A 91 1.37 1.05 1.48
C PHE A 91 0.65 0.81 0.15
N SER A 92 -0.65 0.56 0.23
CA SER A 92 -1.50 0.27 -0.93
C SER A 92 -2.82 1.02 -0.87
N GLY A 93 -3.54 1.05 -2.00
CA GLY A 93 -4.85 1.68 -2.10
C GLY A 93 -5.74 0.95 -3.11
N HIS A 94 -6.09 1.58 -4.23
CA HIS A 94 -6.79 1.04 -5.41
C HIS A 94 -8.20 0.49 -5.19
N TYR A 95 -8.46 -0.22 -4.09
CA TYR A 95 -9.75 -0.89 -3.86
C TYR A 95 -10.83 0.04 -3.29
N HIS A 96 -10.44 1.23 -2.85
CA HIS A 96 -11.33 2.22 -2.25
C HIS A 96 -12.23 1.65 -1.12
N GLY A 97 -11.78 0.61 -0.44
CA GLY A 97 -12.56 -0.12 0.58
C GLY A 97 -13.73 -0.93 0.04
N GLY A 98 -13.83 -1.09 -1.29
CA GLY A 98 -14.98 -1.68 -1.96
C GLY A 98 -16.19 -0.73 -2.03
N ILE A 99 -17.27 -1.14 -2.71
CA ILE A 99 -18.52 -0.35 -2.77
C ILE A 99 -19.25 -0.43 -1.43
N LEU A 100 -19.37 -1.64 -0.88
CA LEU A 100 -19.94 -1.94 0.43
C LEU A 100 -18.85 -2.51 1.33
N ARG A 101 -18.65 -1.92 2.49
CA ARG A 101 -17.68 -2.38 3.50
C ARG A 101 -18.43 -3.08 4.64
N PHE A 102 -18.03 -4.28 5.00
CA PHE A 102 -18.66 -5.07 6.07
C PHE A 102 -17.99 -4.83 7.43
N ASN A 103 -16.67 -4.69 7.42
CA ASN A 103 -15.86 -4.42 8.62
C ASN A 103 -14.54 -3.73 8.22
N GLU A 104 -13.60 -3.68 9.14
CA GLU A 104 -12.33 -2.97 8.95
C GLU A 104 -11.45 -3.51 7.79
N HIS A 105 -11.63 -4.79 7.43
CA HIS A 105 -10.78 -5.48 6.44
C HIS A 105 -11.53 -5.98 5.19
N HIS A 106 -12.86 -6.07 5.24
CA HIS A 106 -13.63 -6.74 4.20
C HIS A 106 -14.61 -5.80 3.50
N GLY A 107 -14.44 -5.71 2.19
CA GLY A 107 -15.38 -5.07 1.27
C GLY A 107 -15.99 -6.08 0.31
N LEU A 108 -17.12 -5.72 -0.30
CA LEU A 108 -17.86 -6.59 -1.22
C LEU A 108 -17.12 -6.85 -2.53
N THR A 109 -16.51 -5.82 -3.09
CA THR A 109 -15.88 -5.90 -4.43
C THR A 109 -14.75 -4.90 -4.58
N CYS A 110 -13.96 -5.08 -5.63
CA CYS A 110 -12.88 -4.16 -6.00
C CYS A 110 -13.01 -3.73 -7.48
N PRO A 111 -12.21 -2.79 -7.97
CA PRO A 111 -12.22 -2.33 -9.36
C PRO A 111 -12.03 -3.44 -10.40
N GLN A 112 -11.39 -4.54 -10.02
CA GLN A 112 -11.20 -5.71 -10.89
C GLN A 112 -12.37 -6.71 -10.85
N TYR A 113 -13.52 -6.34 -10.27
CA TYR A 113 -14.71 -7.20 -10.12
C TYR A 113 -14.49 -8.49 -9.29
N LEU A 114 -13.46 -8.52 -8.46
CA LEU A 114 -13.29 -9.60 -7.49
C LEU A 114 -14.29 -9.39 -6.35
N LEU A 115 -14.96 -10.45 -5.96
CA LEU A 115 -15.81 -10.48 -4.78
C LEU A 115 -14.94 -10.85 -3.55
N PHE A 116 -15.15 -10.14 -2.45
CA PHE A 116 -14.44 -10.36 -1.19
C PHE A 116 -12.91 -10.40 -1.34
N PRO A 117 -12.28 -9.32 -1.86
CA PRO A 117 -10.84 -9.29 -2.03
C PRO A 117 -10.14 -9.42 -0.68
N LEU A 118 -9.05 -10.18 -0.63
CA LEU A 118 -8.34 -10.53 0.59
C LEU A 118 -7.79 -9.28 1.32
N TYR A 119 -7.15 -8.38 0.59
CA TYR A 119 -6.55 -7.16 1.12
C TYR A 119 -7.40 -5.95 0.72
N CYS A 120 -8.62 -5.82 1.26
CA CYS A 120 -9.55 -4.77 0.82
C CYS A 120 -9.21 -3.39 1.42
N CYS A 121 -9.01 -3.33 2.71
CA CYS A 121 -8.73 -2.10 3.48
C CYS A 121 -8.25 -2.46 4.88
N GLY A 122 -7.51 -1.58 5.53
CA GLY A 122 -7.01 -1.77 6.89
C GLY A 122 -5.54 -2.13 6.95
N ASP A 123 -5.11 -2.65 8.08
CA ASP A 123 -3.73 -3.06 8.36
C ASP A 123 -3.65 -4.60 8.43
N PHE A 124 -2.79 -5.17 7.63
CA PHE A 124 -2.53 -6.60 7.54
C PHE A 124 -1.10 -6.89 7.97
N HIS A 125 -0.91 -7.98 8.72
CA HIS A 125 0.37 -8.34 9.29
C HIS A 125 0.83 -9.71 8.82
N ARG A 126 2.13 -9.82 8.57
CA ARG A 126 2.81 -11.11 8.36
C ARG A 126 4.13 -11.08 9.12
N GLN A 127 4.20 -11.75 10.27
CA GLN A 127 5.31 -11.62 11.20
C GLN A 127 5.50 -10.14 11.61
N GLU A 128 6.69 -9.56 11.40
CA GLU A 128 7.02 -8.16 11.69
C GLU A 128 6.70 -7.20 10.51
N GLN A 129 6.14 -7.71 9.42
CA GLN A 129 5.80 -6.93 8.24
C GLN A 129 4.37 -6.39 8.33
N HIS A 130 4.16 -5.17 7.86
CA HIS A 130 2.87 -4.48 7.84
C HIS A 130 2.45 -4.09 6.44
N MET A 131 1.19 -4.31 6.09
CA MET A 131 0.60 -3.82 4.85
C MET A 131 -0.64 -3.00 5.15
N ILE A 132 -0.55 -1.70 4.90
CA ILE A 132 -1.64 -0.74 5.11
C ILE A 132 -2.32 -0.49 3.78
N VAL A 133 -3.62 -0.80 3.71
CA VAL A 133 -4.47 -0.60 2.53
C VAL A 133 -5.51 0.47 2.83
N SER A 134 -5.36 1.64 2.20
CA SER A 134 -6.27 2.77 2.40
C SER A 134 -7.50 2.67 1.51
N ALA A 135 -8.66 2.98 2.07
CA ALA A 135 -9.88 3.22 1.30
C ALA A 135 -9.84 4.55 0.53
N GLY A 136 -8.91 5.43 0.84
CA GLY A 136 -8.65 6.68 0.15
C GLY A 136 -9.81 7.69 0.16
N LEU A 137 -9.55 8.84 -0.44
CA LEU A 137 -10.50 9.96 -0.55
C LEU A 137 -11.31 9.94 -1.86
N GLY A 138 -10.78 9.26 -2.91
CA GLY A 138 -11.36 9.22 -4.25
C GLY A 138 -12.61 8.36 -4.37
N GLU A 139 -13.33 8.52 -5.49
CA GLU A 139 -14.49 7.71 -5.82
C GLU A 139 -14.08 6.47 -6.62
N HIS A 140 -14.89 5.42 -6.49
CA HIS A 140 -14.82 4.25 -7.34
C HIS A 140 -15.44 4.53 -8.72
N THR A 141 -15.28 3.65 -9.70
CA THR A 141 -15.97 3.69 -11.01
C THR A 141 -17.49 3.88 -10.84
N ILE A 142 -18.08 3.26 -9.82
CA ILE A 142 -19.44 3.53 -9.37
C ILE A 142 -19.29 4.44 -8.13
N PRO A 143 -19.77 5.70 -8.18
CA PRO A 143 -19.57 6.68 -7.10
C PRO A 143 -20.52 6.42 -5.92
N VAL A 144 -20.50 5.20 -5.39
CA VAL A 144 -21.32 4.77 -4.25
C VAL A 144 -20.43 4.14 -3.20
N ARG A 145 -20.56 4.60 -1.97
CA ARG A 145 -19.92 4.03 -0.79
C ARG A 145 -20.98 3.73 0.26
N ILE A 146 -21.10 2.46 0.68
CA ILE A 146 -22.03 2.01 1.70
C ILE A 146 -21.20 1.48 2.88
N HIS A 147 -21.39 2.07 4.07
CA HIS A 147 -20.58 1.79 5.26
C HIS A 147 -19.05 1.86 5.01
N ASN A 148 -18.66 2.69 4.04
CA ASN A 148 -17.29 2.82 3.56
C ASN A 148 -16.91 4.31 3.47
N PRO A 149 -16.63 4.98 4.60
CA PRO A 149 -16.27 6.39 4.61
C PRO A 149 -14.96 6.63 3.85
N ARG A 150 -14.77 7.88 3.38
CA ARG A 150 -13.46 8.32 2.88
C ARG A 150 -12.46 8.29 4.03
N GLU A 151 -11.23 7.92 3.73
CA GLU A 151 -10.22 7.63 4.74
C GLU A 151 -8.89 8.28 4.38
N LEU A 152 -8.31 8.97 5.35
CA LEU A 152 -6.91 9.40 5.36
C LEU A 152 -6.22 8.67 6.51
N ILE A 153 -5.19 7.88 6.20
CA ILE A 153 -4.44 7.12 7.18
C ILE A 153 -3.18 7.90 7.56
N LEU A 154 -3.00 8.12 8.86
CA LEU A 154 -1.74 8.57 9.43
C LEU A 154 -1.05 7.37 10.07
N ALA A 155 0.10 6.99 9.52
CA ALA A 155 0.97 5.94 10.08
C ALA A 155 2.13 6.61 10.83
N GLU A 156 2.31 6.26 12.09
CA GLU A 156 3.45 6.68 12.89
C GLU A 156 4.34 5.46 13.18
N LEU A 157 5.58 5.53 12.74
CA LEU A 157 6.59 4.51 13.01
C LEU A 157 7.34 4.90 14.29
N VAL A 158 7.20 4.08 15.31
CA VAL A 158 7.86 4.27 16.60
C VAL A 158 8.91 3.19 16.82
N PRO A 159 10.07 3.47 17.45
CA PRO A 159 11.01 2.45 17.83
C PRO A 159 10.36 1.42 18.76
N ASP A 160 10.67 0.15 18.57
CA ASP A 160 10.29 -0.88 19.53
C ASP A 160 11.18 -0.74 20.79
N GLU A 161 10.59 -0.34 21.90
CA GLU A 161 11.29 -0.21 23.19
C GLU A 161 11.53 -1.55 23.87
N GLY A 162 11.46 -2.68 23.15
CA GLY A 162 11.90 -4.01 23.63
C GLY A 162 11.03 -4.61 24.73
N GLY A 163 9.74 -4.35 24.73
CA GLY A 163 8.77 -5.01 25.62
C GLY A 163 8.20 -6.30 24.99
N PRO A 164 7.95 -7.37 25.77
CA PRO A 164 7.37 -8.59 25.23
C PRO A 164 5.90 -8.37 24.82
N GLY A 165 5.68 -8.25 23.51
CA GLY A 165 4.36 -8.36 22.88
C GLY A 165 3.43 -7.16 23.08
N GLY A 166 3.60 -6.12 22.29
CA GLY A 166 2.69 -4.96 22.29
C GLY A 166 2.47 -4.40 20.89
N ASN A 167 1.77 -5.13 20.03
CA ASN A 167 1.20 -4.58 18.80
C ASN A 167 -0.15 -3.92 19.12
N THR A 168 -0.18 -2.62 19.33
CA THR A 168 -1.43 -1.86 19.36
C THR A 168 -1.30 -0.64 18.45
N ALA A 169 -1.76 -0.79 17.21
CA ALA A 169 -2.10 0.37 16.40
C ALA A 169 -3.26 1.11 17.09
N GLN A 170 -2.98 2.23 17.74
CA GLN A 170 -4.03 3.08 18.29
C GLN A 170 -4.71 3.86 17.16
N LYS A 171 -5.97 3.53 16.94
CA LYS A 171 -6.87 4.30 16.10
C LYS A 171 -7.32 5.54 16.87
N THR A 172 -6.85 6.73 16.52
CA THR A 172 -7.49 7.96 16.95
C THR A 172 -8.69 8.21 16.04
N GLY A 173 -9.84 7.68 16.43
CA GLY A 173 -11.13 8.06 15.86
C GLY A 173 -11.48 9.48 16.30
N GLY A 174 -11.49 10.43 15.37
CA GLY A 174 -12.12 11.72 15.59
C GLY A 174 -13.62 11.56 15.38
N ASP A 175 -14.39 11.60 16.49
CA ASP A 175 -15.84 11.79 16.45
C ASP A 175 -16.13 13.23 16.06
N SER A 176 -16.86 13.41 14.98
CA SER A 176 -17.86 14.50 14.78
C SER A 176 -18.64 14.28 13.50
#